data_fd03e3e7b451b6e7b3daffabf6650910
#
_entry.id   fd03e3e7b451b6e7b3daffabf6650910
#
_cell.length_a   1.000
_cell.length_b   1.000
_cell.length_c   1.000
_cell.angle_alpha   90.00
_cell.angle_beta   90.00
_cell.angle_gamma   90.00
#
_symmetry.space_group_name_H-M   'P 1'
#
loop_
_entity.id
_entity.type
_entity.pdbx_description
1 polymer ?
#
loop_
_entity_poly.entity_id
_entity_poly.type
_entity_poly.pdbx_seq_one_letter_code
_entity_poly.pdbx_strand_id
1 'polypeptide(L)'
;MKEFKNKLLSIGCIDNEYLQKYLYLIAANAKTAKEKYKTNCHHILPRCYFKLLNLPVDNSKTNLVNLSHKDHLLAHYYLYLCATGKFKLLNSLAFRYIETKYQLPIEEIIKNLDNYQQLCIDAKK
;
A
#
# COMPACT_ATOMS: atom_id res chain seq x y z
N MET A 1 7.04 6.32 -13.64
CA MET A 1 5.81 5.60 -13.16
C MET A 1 5.18 4.69 -14.21
N LYS A 2 5.43 4.93 -15.47
CA LYS A 2 4.89 4.09 -16.57
C LYS A 2 5.30 2.61 -16.42
N GLU A 3 6.52 2.35 -16.01
CA GLU A 3 7.02 0.99 -15.83
C GLU A 3 6.28 0.26 -14.70
N PHE A 4 6.05 0.92 -13.57
CA PHE A 4 5.26 0.35 -12.47
C PHE A 4 3.81 0.10 -12.88
N LYS A 5 3.21 1.06 -13.59
CA LYS A 5 1.86 0.91 -14.12
C LYS A 5 1.73 -0.32 -15.00
N ASN A 6 2.65 -0.50 -15.95
CA ASN A 6 2.63 -1.64 -16.86
C ASN A 6 2.77 -2.97 -16.11
N LYS A 7 3.64 -3.04 -15.12
CA LYS A 7 3.82 -4.24 -14.31
C LYS A 7 2.58 -4.56 -13.48
N LEU A 8 1.94 -3.55 -12.89
CA LEU A 8 0.72 -3.75 -12.13
C LEU A 8 -0.46 -4.18 -13.03
N LEU A 9 -0.57 -3.61 -14.22
CA LEU A 9 -1.59 -4.06 -15.18
C LEU A 9 -1.36 -5.52 -15.59
N SER A 10 -0.11 -5.94 -15.74
CA SER A 10 0.21 -7.32 -16.14
C SER A 10 -0.14 -8.35 -15.06
N ILE A 11 -0.19 -7.97 -13.78
CA ILE A 11 -0.47 -8.89 -12.68
C ILE A 11 -1.97 -8.95 -12.32
N GLY A 12 -2.79 -8.09 -12.90
CA GLY A 12 -4.23 -8.12 -12.67
C GLY A 12 -4.85 -6.81 -12.22
N CYS A 13 -4.10 -5.70 -12.19
CA CYS A 13 -4.70 -4.40 -11.94
C CYS A 13 -5.49 -3.93 -13.16
N ILE A 14 -6.60 -3.22 -12.89
CA ILE A 14 -7.40 -2.54 -13.92
C ILE A 14 -6.93 -1.10 -13.98
N ASP A 15 -6.87 -0.55 -15.19
CA ASP A 15 -6.52 0.87 -15.40
C ASP A 15 -7.74 1.74 -15.06
N ASN A 16 -8.00 1.92 -13.77
CA ASN A 16 -9.10 2.73 -13.27
C ASN A 16 -8.56 3.91 -12.44
N GLU A 17 -9.47 4.70 -11.86
CA GLU A 17 -9.09 5.87 -11.05
C GLU A 17 -8.20 5.51 -9.84
N TYR A 18 -8.37 4.31 -9.28
CA TYR A 18 -7.61 3.90 -8.09
C TYR A 18 -6.17 3.56 -8.42
N LEU A 19 -5.90 2.98 -9.59
CA LEU A 19 -4.52 2.78 -10.05
C LEU A 19 -3.83 4.13 -10.24
N GLN A 20 -4.52 5.11 -10.82
CA GLN A 20 -3.99 6.46 -11.00
C GLN A 20 -3.73 7.13 -9.66
N LYS A 21 -4.65 7.01 -8.71
CA LYS A 21 -4.49 7.54 -7.34
C LYS A 21 -3.31 6.90 -6.63
N TYR A 22 -3.12 5.58 -6.79
CA TYR A 22 -1.98 4.88 -6.23
C TYR A 22 -0.66 5.43 -6.76
N LEU A 23 -0.53 5.52 -8.08
CA LEU A 23 0.69 6.01 -8.71
C LEU A 23 0.98 7.47 -8.37
N TYR A 24 -0.07 8.29 -8.28
CA TYR A 24 0.06 9.68 -7.86
C TYR A 24 0.56 9.78 -6.42
N LEU A 25 0.01 8.97 -5.51
CA LEU A 25 0.43 8.95 -4.11
C LEU A 25 1.90 8.57 -3.98
N ILE A 26 2.36 7.56 -4.73
CA ILE A 26 3.76 7.14 -4.76
C ILE A 26 4.65 8.27 -5.26
N ALA A 27 4.30 8.89 -6.39
CA ALA A 27 5.07 9.97 -6.98
C ALA A 27 5.17 11.18 -6.05
N ALA A 28 4.07 11.52 -5.38
CA ALA A 28 4.03 12.64 -4.43
C ALA A 28 4.95 12.43 -3.22
N ASN A 29 5.28 11.18 -2.89
CA ASN A 29 6.12 10.82 -1.75
C ASN A 29 7.54 10.39 -2.15
N ALA A 30 7.94 10.58 -3.40
CA ALA A 30 9.24 10.12 -3.89
C ALA A 30 10.43 10.65 -3.06
N LYS A 31 10.28 11.83 -2.45
CA LYS A 31 11.32 12.48 -1.64
C LYS A 31 10.98 12.53 -0.15
N THR A 32 9.94 11.83 0.28
CA THR A 32 9.56 11.79 1.70
C THR A 32 10.66 11.10 2.50
N ALA A 33 11.18 11.79 3.51
CA ALA A 33 12.22 11.28 4.39
C ALA A 33 11.63 10.28 5.40
N LYS A 34 12.45 9.30 5.79
CA LYS A 34 12.10 8.39 6.87
C LYS A 34 12.03 9.15 8.19
N GLU A 35 10.92 9.00 8.90
CA GLU A 35 10.73 9.55 10.24
C GLU A 35 10.37 8.43 11.22
N LYS A 36 11.20 8.25 12.25
CA LYS A 36 11.00 7.20 13.25
C LYS A 36 9.60 7.31 13.87
N TYR A 37 8.89 6.17 13.95
CA TYR A 37 7.51 6.02 14.44
C TYR A 37 6.42 6.63 13.55
N LYS A 38 6.76 7.48 12.57
CA LYS A 38 5.78 8.20 11.76
C LYS A 38 5.65 7.68 10.34
N THR A 39 6.65 6.98 9.83
CA THR A 39 6.66 6.46 8.46
C THR A 39 6.92 4.97 8.40
N ASN A 40 6.46 4.37 7.30
CA ASN A 40 6.75 3.00 6.91
C ASN A 40 7.48 2.99 5.57
N CYS A 41 8.36 2.02 5.38
CA CYS A 41 8.94 1.74 4.07
C CYS A 41 7.95 0.88 3.28
N HIS A 42 7.51 1.39 2.13
CA HIS A 42 6.53 0.73 1.27
C HIS A 42 7.19 0.23 0.01
N HIS A 43 6.88 -1.02 -0.38
CA HIS A 43 7.28 -1.57 -1.68
C HIS A 43 6.27 -1.10 -2.74
N ILE A 44 6.74 -0.38 -3.76
CA ILE A 44 5.88 0.14 -4.85
C ILE A 44 5.24 -1.02 -5.61
N LEU A 45 6.05 -2.01 -6.02
CA LEU A 45 5.56 -3.33 -6.37
C LEU A 45 5.54 -4.15 -5.09
N PRO A 46 4.35 -4.49 -4.55
CA PRO A 46 4.25 -5.07 -3.21
C PRO A 46 4.78 -6.51 -3.18
N ARG A 47 5.07 -7.01 -1.98
CA ARG A 47 5.59 -8.37 -1.80
C ARG A 47 4.73 -9.42 -2.49
N CYS A 48 3.40 -9.27 -2.48
CA CYS A 48 2.49 -10.21 -3.12
C CYS A 48 2.62 -10.21 -4.65
N TYR A 49 3.07 -9.12 -5.27
CA TYR A 49 3.38 -9.09 -6.70
C TYR A 49 4.46 -10.13 -7.03
N PHE A 50 5.56 -10.11 -6.29
CA PHE A 50 6.67 -11.05 -6.50
C PHE A 50 6.29 -12.47 -6.14
N LYS A 51 5.49 -12.65 -5.09
CA LYS A 51 5.00 -13.97 -4.69
C LYS A 51 4.19 -14.64 -5.80
N LEU A 52 3.30 -13.88 -6.46
CA LEU A 52 2.49 -14.41 -7.57
C LEU A 52 3.33 -14.80 -8.77
N LEU A 53 4.44 -14.08 -9.01
CA LEU A 53 5.37 -14.37 -10.11
C LEU A 53 6.45 -15.37 -9.74
N ASN A 54 6.47 -15.84 -8.49
CA ASN A 54 7.49 -16.74 -7.96
C ASN A 54 8.90 -16.15 -8.11
N LEU A 55 9.02 -14.86 -7.79
CA LEU A 55 10.28 -14.10 -7.86
C LEU A 55 10.68 -13.60 -6.48
N PRO A 56 11.99 -13.38 -6.22
CA PRO A 56 12.41 -12.73 -4.99
C PRO A 56 11.92 -11.28 -4.93
N VAL A 57 11.59 -10.80 -3.72
CA VAL A 57 11.12 -9.43 -3.51
C VAL A 57 12.22 -8.44 -3.89
N ASP A 58 11.86 -7.42 -4.66
CA ASP A 58 12.76 -6.33 -5.02
C ASP A 58 12.82 -5.31 -3.87
N ASN A 59 13.96 -5.27 -3.18
CA ASN A 59 14.24 -4.34 -2.09
C ASN A 59 15.14 -3.18 -2.51
N SER A 60 15.33 -2.96 -3.81
CA SER A 60 16.12 -1.84 -4.31
C SER A 60 15.43 -0.50 -4.04
N LYS A 61 16.21 0.57 -3.96
CA LYS A 61 15.71 1.92 -3.70
C LYS A 61 14.66 2.36 -4.72
N THR A 62 14.75 1.89 -5.95
CA THR A 62 13.78 2.23 -7.00
C THR A 62 12.39 1.65 -6.74
N ASN A 63 12.30 0.60 -5.93
CA ASN A 63 11.02 -0.03 -5.56
C ASN A 63 10.56 0.33 -4.15
N LEU A 64 11.23 1.26 -3.48
CA LEU A 64 10.92 1.63 -2.09
C LEU A 64 10.54 3.11 -2.00
N VAL A 65 9.58 3.41 -1.14
CA VAL A 65 9.16 4.77 -0.83
C VAL A 65 8.77 4.84 0.65
N ASN A 66 9.09 5.95 1.30
CA ASN A 66 8.65 6.20 2.67
C ASN A 66 7.26 6.85 2.65
N LEU A 67 6.33 6.27 3.37
CA LEU A 67 4.96 6.77 3.49
C LEU A 67 4.60 6.93 4.97
N SER A 68 3.79 7.94 5.30
CA SER A 68 3.14 7.97 6.61
C SER A 68 2.29 6.70 6.78
N HIS A 69 1.96 6.34 8.01
CA HIS A 69 1.11 5.16 8.25
C HIS A 69 -0.22 5.27 7.51
N LYS A 70 -0.83 6.47 7.53
CA LYS A 70 -2.11 6.68 6.84
C LYS A 70 -1.97 6.55 5.31
N ASP A 71 -0.91 7.11 4.73
CA ASP A 71 -0.67 7.00 3.29
C ASP A 71 -0.31 5.57 2.89
N HIS A 72 0.39 4.83 3.76
CA HIS A 72 0.73 3.42 3.54
C HIS A 72 -0.55 2.56 3.48
N LEU A 73 -1.46 2.76 4.42
CA LEU A 73 -2.75 2.07 4.39
C LEU A 73 -3.55 2.46 3.15
N LEU A 74 -3.59 3.75 2.83
CA LEU A 74 -4.30 4.26 1.66
C LEU A 74 -3.72 3.68 0.36
N ALA A 75 -2.39 3.55 0.26
CA ALA A 75 -1.73 2.93 -0.88
C ALA A 75 -2.20 1.49 -1.07
N HIS A 76 -2.22 0.68 -0.01
CA HIS A 76 -2.73 -0.68 -0.08
C HIS A 76 -4.21 -0.74 -0.43
N TYR A 77 -5.00 0.20 0.05
CA TYR A 77 -6.43 0.27 -0.26
C TYR A 77 -6.66 0.59 -1.74
N TYR A 78 -5.90 1.52 -2.32
CA TYR A 78 -5.97 1.81 -3.75
C TYR A 78 -5.57 0.61 -4.60
N LEU A 79 -4.49 -0.10 -4.23
CA LEU A 79 -4.10 -1.33 -4.91
C LEU A 79 -5.21 -2.38 -4.86
N TYR A 80 -5.84 -2.54 -3.72
CA TYR A 80 -6.97 -3.46 -3.55
C TYR A 80 -8.13 -3.09 -4.49
N LEU A 81 -8.47 -1.79 -4.58
CA LEU A 81 -9.60 -1.32 -5.38
C LEU A 81 -9.35 -1.41 -6.89
N CYS A 82 -8.11 -1.43 -7.35
CA CYS A 82 -7.79 -1.63 -8.75
C CYS A 82 -7.39 -3.07 -9.10
N ALA A 83 -7.17 -3.94 -8.11
CA ALA A 83 -6.73 -5.31 -8.32
C ALA A 83 -7.88 -6.26 -8.66
N THR A 84 -7.54 -7.37 -9.33
CA THR A 84 -8.46 -8.48 -9.62
C THR A 84 -7.81 -9.80 -9.27
N GLY A 85 -8.62 -10.89 -9.20
CA GLY A 85 -8.13 -12.25 -9.04
C GLY A 85 -7.29 -12.46 -7.78
N LYS A 86 -6.24 -13.24 -7.90
CA LYS A 86 -5.36 -13.58 -6.77
C LYS A 86 -4.64 -12.37 -6.22
N PHE A 87 -4.28 -11.40 -7.06
CA PHE A 87 -3.62 -10.18 -6.60
C PHE A 87 -4.55 -9.39 -5.67
N LYS A 88 -5.84 -9.29 -6.00
CA LYS A 88 -6.84 -8.66 -5.13
C LYS A 88 -6.95 -9.39 -3.80
N LEU A 89 -7.04 -10.71 -3.82
CA LEU A 89 -7.13 -11.52 -2.60
C LEU A 89 -5.93 -11.28 -1.69
N LEU A 90 -4.72 -11.32 -2.23
CA LEU A 90 -3.50 -11.13 -1.44
C LEU A 90 -3.41 -9.72 -0.86
N ASN A 91 -3.82 -8.70 -1.60
CA ASN A 91 -3.88 -7.33 -1.06
C ASN A 91 -4.89 -7.21 0.07
N SER A 92 -6.01 -7.93 0.01
CA SER A 92 -7.04 -7.89 1.05
C SER A 92 -6.60 -8.52 2.38
N LEU A 93 -5.66 -9.48 2.34
CA LEU A 93 -5.21 -10.18 3.55
C LEU A 93 -4.56 -9.24 4.56
N ALA A 94 -3.88 -8.20 4.10
CA ALA A 94 -3.27 -7.20 4.98
C ALA A 94 -4.32 -6.47 5.83
N PHE A 95 -5.53 -6.28 5.30
CA PHE A 95 -6.60 -5.56 6.02
C PHE A 95 -7.19 -6.37 7.16
N ARG A 96 -7.18 -7.71 7.08
CA ARG A 96 -7.72 -8.56 8.15
C ARG A 96 -7.01 -8.35 9.48
N TYR A 97 -5.69 -8.20 9.46
CA TYR A 97 -4.92 -7.91 10.66
C TYR A 97 -5.34 -6.57 11.26
N ILE A 98 -5.47 -5.54 10.44
CA ILE A 98 -5.84 -4.19 10.86
C ILE A 98 -7.28 -4.18 11.39
N GLU A 99 -8.22 -4.80 10.68
CA GLU A 99 -9.62 -4.90 11.10
C GLU A 99 -9.76 -5.62 12.43
N THR A 100 -9.02 -6.70 12.63
CA THR A 100 -9.04 -7.46 13.87
C THR A 100 -8.47 -6.63 15.03
N LYS A 101 -7.35 -5.95 14.80
CA LYS A 101 -6.68 -5.14 15.82
C LYS A 101 -7.55 -3.98 16.30
N TYR A 102 -8.22 -3.28 15.39
CA TYR A 102 -9.02 -2.11 15.71
C TYR A 102 -10.51 -2.38 15.79
N GLN A 103 -10.96 -3.61 15.52
CA GLN A 103 -12.35 -4.06 15.59
C GLN A 103 -13.29 -3.17 14.74
N LEU A 104 -12.82 -2.77 13.57
CA LEU A 104 -13.55 -1.96 12.59
C LEU A 104 -13.30 -2.50 11.19
N PRO A 105 -14.29 -2.42 10.28
CA PRO A 105 -14.05 -2.73 8.88
C PRO A 105 -13.11 -1.69 8.25
N ILE A 106 -12.35 -2.13 7.24
CA ILE A 106 -11.34 -1.27 6.63
C ILE A 106 -11.94 0.03 6.09
N GLU A 107 -13.17 -0.01 5.57
CA GLU A 107 -13.85 1.17 5.03
C GLU A 107 -14.06 2.24 6.10
N GLU A 108 -14.31 1.83 7.34
CA GLU A 108 -14.47 2.78 8.45
C GLU A 108 -13.11 3.36 8.89
N ILE A 109 -12.06 2.54 8.86
CA ILE A 109 -10.71 2.99 9.20
C ILE A 109 -10.24 4.03 8.17
N ILE A 110 -10.51 3.79 6.89
CA ILE A 110 -10.13 4.70 5.79
C ILE A 110 -10.83 6.06 5.92
N LYS A 111 -12.04 6.11 6.49
CA LYS A 111 -12.76 7.38 6.69
C LYS A 111 -12.10 8.30 7.72
N ASN A 112 -11.23 7.76 8.58
CA ASN A 112 -10.57 8.53 9.63
C ASN A 112 -9.08 8.20 9.70
N LEU A 113 -8.36 8.53 8.62
CA LEU A 113 -6.95 8.21 8.47
C LEU A 113 -6.05 8.95 9.46
N ASP A 114 -6.41 10.15 9.89
CA ASP A 114 -5.64 10.87 10.89
C ASP A 114 -5.66 10.15 12.24
N ASN A 115 -6.80 9.60 12.62
CA ASN A 115 -6.91 8.77 13.82
C ASN A 115 -6.07 7.50 13.68
N TYR A 116 -6.10 6.85 12.52
CA TYR A 116 -5.27 5.68 12.23
C TYR A 116 -3.77 6.00 12.36
N GLN A 117 -3.34 7.13 11.81
CA GLN A 117 -1.95 7.58 11.91
C GLN A 117 -1.52 7.70 13.36
N GLN A 118 -2.35 8.34 14.19
CA GLN A 118 -2.04 8.53 15.61
C GLN A 118 -1.99 7.20 16.38
N LEU A 119 -2.93 6.30 16.10
CA LEU A 119 -2.94 4.96 16.71
C LEU A 119 -1.65 4.19 16.38
N CYS A 120 -1.16 4.28 15.14
CA CYS A 120 0.08 3.62 14.73
C CYS A 120 1.30 4.23 15.45
N ILE A 121 1.35 5.55 15.58
CA ILE A 121 2.44 6.24 16.30
C ILE A 121 2.44 5.79 17.77
N ASP A 122 1.29 5.80 18.42
CA ASP A 122 1.17 5.46 19.84
C ASP A 122 1.54 4.00 20.10
N ALA A 123 1.20 3.09 19.18
CA ALA A 123 1.52 1.68 19.31
C ALA A 123 3.04 1.40 19.24
N LYS A 124 3.83 2.31 18.67
CA LYS A 124 5.28 2.14 18.49
C LYS A 124 6.10 2.83 19.59
N LYS A 125 5.47 3.67 20.37
CA LYS A 125 6.12 4.28 21.53
C LYS A 125 6.11 3.29 22.69
#